data_7b68bcd59692e7c0cbbfeb91b72ab2dd
#
_entry.id   7b68bcd59692e7c0cbbfeb91b72ab2dd
#
_cell.length_a   1.000
_cell.length_b   1.000
_cell.length_c   1.000
_cell.angle_alpha   90.00
_cell.angle_beta   90.00
_cell.angle_gamma   90.00
#
_symmetry.space_group_name_H-M   'P 1'
#
loop_
_entity.id
_entity.type
_entity.pdbx_description
1 polymer ?
#
loop_
_entity_poly.entity_id
_entity_poly.type
_entity_poly.pdbx_seq_one_letter_code
_entity_poly.pdbx_strand_id
1 'polypeptide(L)'
;MNNDLNLRPQFFRDIVGNEINNKLLMSIAKYGGPSVLILAGSYGCGKTTASRIFSRAVNCEDLTDDICGKCSSCKMSFDNNPCYSEFDSSLIGRVENIDELYEDLTWVPKGKKRVITFDEFHLTSRAAQSKMLKLFEDAPPNVYYVLCTTDKNAILPTIISRSLTLEFNTKSKDEVINNLKKIAADRNINLPDNVATLIALRSKGHMRDAHKLFEKYLLIGESDFLNLEESGYIYLAKYFAQVLWLIKNARASSDDIKKHKEIMMELVDRIMRIPIASLKDDYQNLFLDLAKKCFNAEYKVEPIIEAMVKQFDVRSIMNLYKIALDDFTMSSFDSDIRFQTALFSVYQRLLTGI
;
A
#
# COMPACT_ATOMS: atom_id res chain seq x y z
N MET A 1 -18.37 -14.35 1.29
CA MET A 1 -18.80 -13.21 0.44
C MET A 1 -17.60 -12.34 0.19
N ASN A 2 -17.14 -12.20 -1.07
CA ASN A 2 -15.98 -11.38 -1.40
C ASN A 2 -16.35 -9.89 -1.32
N ASN A 3 -16.26 -9.29 -0.14
CA ASN A 3 -16.51 -7.85 0.06
C ASN A 3 -15.45 -6.97 -0.62
N ASP A 4 -14.26 -7.50 -0.92
CA ASP A 4 -13.18 -6.80 -1.67
C ASP A 4 -13.64 -6.20 -3.01
N LEU A 5 -14.61 -6.82 -3.68
CA LEU A 5 -15.11 -6.36 -4.98
C LEU A 5 -15.94 -5.07 -4.87
N ASN A 6 -16.58 -4.79 -3.74
CA ASN A 6 -17.41 -3.60 -3.55
C ASN A 6 -16.61 -2.31 -3.32
N LEU A 7 -15.33 -2.41 -2.94
CA LEU A 7 -14.44 -1.27 -2.74
C LEU A 7 -13.46 -1.06 -3.91
N ARG A 8 -13.39 -1.98 -4.88
CA ARG A 8 -12.55 -1.81 -6.06
C ARG A 8 -13.05 -0.67 -6.93
N PRO A 9 -12.18 0.23 -7.36
CA PRO A 9 -12.50 1.25 -8.36
C PRO A 9 -13.18 0.67 -9.60
N GLN A 10 -14.24 1.32 -10.03
CA GLN A 10 -14.98 0.95 -11.25
C GLN A 10 -14.67 1.91 -12.40
N PHE A 11 -14.16 3.09 -12.12
CA PHE A 11 -13.82 4.14 -13.05
C PHE A 11 -12.35 4.55 -12.86
N PHE A 12 -11.72 5.13 -13.89
CA PHE A 12 -10.38 5.65 -13.76
C PHE A 12 -10.26 6.77 -12.71
N ARG A 13 -11.27 7.63 -12.61
CA ARG A 13 -11.36 8.70 -11.59
C ARG A 13 -11.41 8.19 -10.14
N ASP A 14 -11.75 6.91 -9.95
CA ASP A 14 -11.79 6.29 -8.61
C ASP A 14 -10.44 5.67 -8.21
N ILE A 15 -9.52 5.51 -9.18
CA ILE A 15 -8.15 5.07 -8.89
C ILE A 15 -7.39 6.25 -8.28
N VAL A 16 -7.10 6.15 -7.00
CA VAL A 16 -6.36 7.17 -6.25
C VAL A 16 -4.93 7.24 -6.74
N GLY A 17 -4.43 8.46 -6.98
CA GLY A 17 -3.11 8.70 -7.54
C GLY A 17 -2.95 8.08 -8.94
N ASN A 18 -1.76 8.16 -9.52
CA ASN A 18 -1.50 7.64 -10.87
C ASN A 18 -2.34 8.32 -11.98
N GLU A 19 -2.73 9.58 -11.79
CA GLU A 19 -3.59 10.33 -12.73
C GLU A 19 -3.01 10.36 -14.16
N ILE A 20 -1.68 10.49 -14.28
CA ILE A 20 -0.99 10.47 -15.57
C ILE A 20 -1.17 9.12 -16.27
N ASN A 21 -0.98 8.02 -15.51
CA ASN A 21 -1.15 6.67 -16.04
C ASN A 21 -2.61 6.40 -16.46
N ASN A 22 -3.56 6.86 -15.67
CA ASN A 22 -5.00 6.75 -15.97
C ASN A 22 -5.34 7.52 -17.26
N LYS A 23 -4.83 8.75 -17.43
CA LYS A 23 -5.00 9.54 -18.64
C LYS A 23 -4.35 8.87 -19.87
N LEU A 24 -3.17 8.28 -19.71
CA LEU A 24 -2.50 7.54 -20.79
C LEU A 24 -3.31 6.32 -21.21
N LEU A 25 -3.80 5.52 -20.27
CA LEU A 25 -4.66 4.36 -20.57
C LEU A 25 -5.95 4.79 -21.28
N MET A 26 -6.59 5.88 -20.84
CA MET A 26 -7.75 6.44 -21.54
C MET A 26 -7.43 6.89 -22.95
N SER A 27 -6.30 7.58 -23.16
CA SER A 27 -5.86 8.00 -24.48
C SER A 27 -5.61 6.81 -25.41
N ILE A 28 -4.98 5.74 -24.92
CA ILE A 28 -4.74 4.50 -25.68
C ILE A 28 -6.08 3.84 -26.02
N ALA A 29 -7.03 3.79 -25.09
CA ALA A 29 -8.34 3.23 -25.34
C ALA A 29 -9.09 3.99 -26.44
N LYS A 30 -8.98 5.33 -26.47
CA LYS A 30 -9.70 6.23 -27.38
C LYS A 30 -9.04 6.33 -28.76
N TYR A 31 -7.74 6.51 -28.79
CA TYR A 31 -7.01 6.83 -30.02
C TYR A 31 -6.15 5.69 -30.56
N GLY A 32 -6.03 4.61 -29.82
CA GLY A 32 -5.07 3.53 -30.08
C GLY A 32 -3.70 3.84 -29.52
N GLY A 33 -2.83 2.83 -29.50
CA GLY A 33 -1.47 2.94 -28.98
C GLY A 33 -0.74 1.60 -29.02
N PRO A 34 0.37 1.47 -28.30
CA PRO A 34 1.13 0.23 -28.22
C PRO A 34 0.26 -0.95 -27.79
N SER A 35 0.41 -2.09 -28.46
CA SER A 35 -0.33 -3.32 -28.14
C SER A 35 0.13 -3.97 -26.83
N VAL A 36 1.34 -3.65 -26.36
CA VAL A 36 1.91 -4.22 -25.12
C VAL A 36 2.14 -3.11 -24.09
N LEU A 37 1.51 -3.27 -22.94
CA LEU A 37 1.57 -2.34 -21.81
C LEU A 37 2.15 -3.07 -20.60
N ILE A 38 3.15 -2.47 -19.96
CA ILE A 38 3.68 -2.96 -18.67
C ILE A 38 3.17 -2.03 -17.57
N LEU A 39 2.41 -2.58 -16.63
CA LEU A 39 2.01 -1.89 -15.40
C LEU A 39 2.93 -2.36 -14.28
N ALA A 40 3.94 -1.56 -13.96
CA ALA A 40 4.94 -1.88 -12.95
C ALA A 40 4.67 -1.14 -11.64
N GLY A 41 4.88 -1.80 -10.50
CA GLY A 41 4.74 -1.16 -9.19
C GLY A 41 4.45 -2.16 -8.07
N SER A 42 4.52 -1.71 -6.84
CA SER A 42 4.33 -2.57 -5.68
C SER A 42 2.94 -3.23 -5.62
N TYR A 43 2.81 -4.24 -4.78
CA TYR A 43 1.52 -4.90 -4.52
C TYR A 43 0.46 -3.89 -4.06
N GLY A 44 -0.80 -4.08 -4.47
CA GLY A 44 -1.92 -3.26 -4.00
C GLY A 44 -1.96 -1.81 -4.49
N CYS A 45 -1.07 -1.39 -5.42
CA CYS A 45 -1.06 -0.02 -5.97
C CYS A 45 -2.09 0.24 -7.09
N GLY A 46 -2.85 -0.80 -7.53
CA GLY A 46 -3.96 -0.65 -8.48
C GLY A 46 -3.71 -1.12 -9.91
N LYS A 47 -2.60 -1.81 -10.22
CA LYS A 47 -2.24 -2.31 -11.57
C LYS A 47 -3.37 -3.12 -12.23
N THR A 48 -3.75 -4.22 -11.60
CA THR A 48 -4.80 -5.13 -12.12
C THR A 48 -6.16 -4.42 -12.21
N THR A 49 -6.46 -3.53 -11.26
CA THR A 49 -7.68 -2.70 -11.31
C THR A 49 -7.66 -1.77 -12.53
N ALA A 50 -6.53 -1.10 -12.80
CA ALA A 50 -6.39 -0.24 -13.97
C ALA A 50 -6.52 -1.03 -15.29
N SER A 51 -5.95 -2.24 -15.37
CA SER A 51 -6.10 -3.13 -16.51
C SER A 51 -7.55 -3.53 -16.75
N ARG A 52 -8.29 -3.86 -15.69
CA ARG A 52 -9.73 -4.20 -15.78
C ARG A 52 -10.55 -3.02 -16.27
N ILE A 53 -10.31 -1.81 -15.76
CA ILE A 53 -11.02 -0.60 -16.23
C ILE A 53 -10.64 -0.30 -17.69
N PHE A 54 -9.37 -0.46 -18.06
CA PHE A 54 -8.88 -0.32 -19.43
C PHE A 54 -9.60 -1.27 -20.40
N SER A 55 -9.85 -2.52 -19.99
CA SER A 55 -10.58 -3.48 -20.83
C SER A 55 -12.02 -3.06 -21.13
N ARG A 56 -12.66 -2.34 -20.21
CA ARG A 56 -13.97 -1.72 -20.46
C ARG A 56 -13.84 -0.49 -21.36
N ALA A 57 -12.80 0.30 -21.17
CA ALA A 57 -12.56 1.54 -21.90
C ALA A 57 -12.36 1.32 -23.40
N VAL A 58 -11.60 0.30 -23.79
CA VAL A 58 -11.30 0.02 -25.21
C VAL A 58 -12.52 -0.31 -26.08
N ASN A 59 -13.64 -0.72 -25.45
CA ASN A 59 -14.90 -1.01 -26.09
C ASN A 59 -16.05 -0.14 -25.56
N CYS A 60 -15.76 0.92 -24.82
CA CYS A 60 -16.78 1.82 -24.30
C CYS A 60 -17.41 2.63 -25.44
N GLU A 61 -18.76 2.66 -25.49
CA GLU A 61 -19.51 3.36 -26.54
C GLU A 61 -19.46 4.89 -26.39
N ASP A 62 -19.21 5.38 -25.17
CA ASP A 62 -19.14 6.81 -24.85
C ASP A 62 -17.95 7.03 -23.89
N LEU A 63 -16.75 7.11 -24.47
CA LEU A 63 -15.50 7.35 -23.76
C LEU A 63 -15.11 8.83 -23.93
N THR A 64 -15.59 9.66 -23.02
CA THR A 64 -15.27 11.10 -22.97
C THR A 64 -14.17 11.38 -21.98
N ASP A 65 -14.52 11.70 -20.74
CA ASP A 65 -13.58 11.98 -19.62
C ASP A 65 -13.28 10.73 -18.79
N ASP A 66 -14.13 9.70 -18.88
CA ASP A 66 -13.97 8.38 -18.26
C ASP A 66 -14.88 7.40 -18.99
N ILE A 67 -14.86 6.11 -18.62
CA ILE A 67 -15.81 5.12 -19.11
C ILE A 67 -17.25 5.50 -18.70
N CYS A 68 -18.21 5.25 -19.57
CA CYS A 68 -19.59 5.73 -19.35
C CYS A 68 -20.36 4.99 -18.22
N GLY A 69 -19.91 3.78 -17.83
CA GLY A 69 -20.54 2.98 -16.78
C GLY A 69 -21.92 2.36 -17.13
N LYS A 70 -22.48 2.70 -18.29
CA LYS A 70 -23.86 2.31 -18.67
C LYS A 70 -23.98 1.43 -19.90
N CYS A 71 -23.00 1.44 -20.82
CA CYS A 71 -23.00 0.61 -22.02
C CYS A 71 -22.74 -0.87 -21.73
N SER A 72 -22.92 -1.72 -22.73
CA SER A 72 -22.73 -3.17 -22.62
C SER A 72 -21.34 -3.56 -22.11
N SER A 73 -20.30 -2.93 -22.64
CA SER A 73 -18.90 -3.17 -22.22
C SER A 73 -18.65 -2.78 -20.76
N CYS A 74 -19.21 -1.65 -20.31
CA CYS A 74 -19.01 -1.17 -18.93
C CYS A 74 -19.76 -1.99 -17.87
N LYS A 75 -20.93 -2.55 -18.22
CA LYS A 75 -21.78 -3.35 -17.30
C LYS A 75 -21.40 -4.82 -17.24
N MET A 76 -20.66 -5.33 -18.25
CA MET A 76 -20.31 -6.73 -18.32
C MET A 76 -19.38 -7.13 -17.17
N SER A 77 -19.67 -8.28 -16.53
CA SER A 77 -18.77 -8.84 -15.51
C SER A 77 -17.48 -9.33 -16.17
N PHE A 78 -16.36 -9.23 -15.46
CA PHE A 78 -15.06 -9.65 -16.01
C PHE A 78 -15.02 -11.15 -16.34
N ASP A 79 -15.66 -11.99 -15.52
CA ASP A 79 -15.67 -13.45 -15.70
C ASP A 79 -16.41 -13.92 -16.98
N ASN A 80 -17.36 -13.10 -17.45
CA ASN A 80 -18.18 -13.41 -18.64
C ASN A 80 -17.86 -12.48 -19.83
N ASN A 81 -16.76 -11.73 -19.77
CA ASN A 81 -16.40 -10.77 -20.80
C ASN A 81 -15.49 -11.40 -21.85
N PRO A 82 -15.96 -11.72 -23.08
CA PRO A 82 -15.08 -12.29 -24.10
C PRO A 82 -13.99 -11.34 -24.59
N CYS A 83 -14.12 -10.05 -24.26
CA CYS A 83 -13.13 -9.02 -24.58
C CYS A 83 -12.06 -8.87 -23.49
N TYR A 84 -12.11 -9.66 -22.41
CA TYR A 84 -11.15 -9.61 -21.31
C TYR A 84 -10.76 -11.00 -20.85
N SER A 85 -9.47 -11.22 -20.70
CA SER A 85 -8.93 -12.41 -20.04
C SER A 85 -7.85 -11.98 -19.05
N GLU A 86 -7.82 -12.62 -17.89
CA GLU A 86 -6.82 -12.36 -16.84
C GLU A 86 -6.19 -13.69 -16.43
N PHE A 87 -4.88 -13.76 -16.57
CA PHE A 87 -4.10 -14.94 -16.28
C PHE A 87 -3.15 -14.64 -15.12
N ASP A 88 -3.13 -15.51 -14.14
CA ASP A 88 -2.09 -15.54 -13.11
C ASP A 88 -0.85 -16.20 -13.68
N SER A 89 0.24 -15.45 -13.81
CA SER A 89 1.48 -15.96 -14.41
C SER A 89 2.17 -17.02 -13.56
N SER A 90 1.82 -17.17 -12.29
CA SER A 90 2.30 -18.27 -11.46
C SER A 90 1.77 -19.64 -11.94
N LEU A 91 0.58 -19.64 -12.55
CA LEU A 91 -0.08 -20.85 -13.03
C LEU A 91 0.27 -21.19 -14.48
N ILE A 92 0.42 -20.16 -15.33
CA ILE A 92 0.60 -20.33 -16.78
C ILE A 92 2.02 -19.99 -17.27
N GLY A 93 2.89 -19.53 -16.40
CA GLY A 93 4.22 -18.98 -16.74
C GLY A 93 5.26 -20.00 -17.21
N ARG A 94 4.83 -21.22 -17.65
CA ARG A 94 5.67 -22.25 -18.25
C ARG A 94 5.51 -22.28 -19.77
N VAL A 95 6.53 -22.75 -20.47
CA VAL A 95 6.57 -22.78 -21.95
C VAL A 95 5.42 -23.58 -22.54
N GLU A 96 5.13 -24.73 -21.96
CA GLU A 96 4.08 -25.66 -22.41
C GLU A 96 2.70 -24.99 -22.38
N ASN A 97 2.41 -24.26 -21.32
CA ASN A 97 1.13 -23.59 -21.16
C ASN A 97 0.92 -22.47 -22.22
N ILE A 98 2.00 -21.82 -22.68
CA ILE A 98 1.90 -20.77 -23.70
C ILE A 98 1.48 -21.36 -25.04
N ASP A 99 1.95 -22.57 -25.39
CA ASP A 99 1.54 -23.23 -26.64
C ASP A 99 0.05 -23.57 -26.64
N GLU A 100 -0.42 -24.13 -25.53
CA GLU A 100 -1.82 -24.52 -25.38
C GLU A 100 -2.76 -23.31 -25.43
N LEU A 101 -2.30 -22.15 -24.96
CA LEU A 101 -3.09 -20.92 -24.90
C LEU A 101 -2.92 -20.04 -26.15
N TYR A 102 -2.03 -20.37 -27.09
CA TYR A 102 -1.68 -19.49 -28.20
C TYR A 102 -2.90 -19.04 -29.04
N GLU A 103 -3.78 -19.96 -29.39
CA GLU A 103 -5.00 -19.68 -30.14
C GLU A 103 -5.92 -18.75 -29.35
N ASP A 104 -6.09 -19.00 -28.06
CA ASP A 104 -6.88 -18.12 -27.19
C ASP A 104 -6.23 -16.74 -27.05
N LEU A 105 -4.91 -16.65 -26.90
CA LEU A 105 -4.19 -15.38 -26.75
C LEU A 105 -4.24 -14.51 -28.01
N THR A 106 -4.49 -15.08 -29.18
CA THR A 106 -4.59 -14.35 -30.45
C THR A 106 -6.01 -14.09 -30.92
N TRP A 107 -6.99 -14.83 -30.39
CA TRP A 107 -8.40 -14.66 -30.77
C TRP A 107 -8.96 -13.34 -30.30
N VAL A 108 -9.83 -12.72 -31.13
CA VAL A 108 -10.54 -11.49 -30.78
C VAL A 108 -11.99 -11.52 -31.28
N PRO A 109 -12.98 -11.08 -30.49
CA PRO A 109 -14.36 -11.00 -30.94
C PRO A 109 -14.51 -10.02 -32.13
N LYS A 110 -15.30 -10.39 -33.14
CA LYS A 110 -15.49 -9.58 -34.35
C LYS A 110 -15.97 -8.17 -34.01
N GLY A 111 -15.27 -7.16 -34.53
CA GLY A 111 -15.61 -5.76 -34.35
C GLY A 111 -15.37 -5.21 -32.92
N LYS A 112 -14.65 -5.92 -32.10
CA LYS A 112 -14.28 -5.51 -30.75
C LYS A 112 -12.77 -5.48 -30.56
N LYS A 113 -12.32 -4.87 -29.45
CA LYS A 113 -10.95 -4.93 -28.97
C LYS A 113 -10.89 -5.90 -27.78
N ARG A 114 -9.79 -6.62 -27.63
CA ARG A 114 -9.59 -7.52 -26.51
C ARG A 114 -8.38 -7.09 -25.66
N VAL A 115 -8.52 -7.20 -24.35
CA VAL A 115 -7.43 -6.97 -23.40
C VAL A 115 -7.12 -8.27 -22.69
N ILE A 116 -5.87 -8.68 -22.74
CA ILE A 116 -5.35 -9.88 -22.11
C ILE A 116 -4.35 -9.42 -21.04
N THR A 117 -4.66 -9.70 -19.78
CA THR A 117 -3.86 -9.31 -18.63
C THR A 117 -3.10 -10.50 -18.10
N PHE A 118 -1.80 -10.36 -17.95
CA PHE A 118 -0.93 -11.29 -17.24
C PHE A 118 -0.59 -10.66 -15.90
N ASP A 119 -1.21 -11.16 -14.83
CA ASP A 119 -0.90 -10.69 -13.47
C ASP A 119 0.34 -11.39 -12.94
N GLU A 120 1.12 -10.70 -12.10
CA GLU A 120 2.41 -11.15 -11.56
C GLU A 120 3.37 -11.67 -12.64
N PHE A 121 3.48 -10.96 -13.76
CA PHE A 121 4.24 -11.39 -14.96
C PHE A 121 5.72 -11.71 -14.68
N HIS A 122 6.31 -11.17 -13.62
CA HIS A 122 7.66 -11.51 -13.18
C HIS A 122 7.84 -13.00 -12.78
N LEU A 123 6.74 -13.72 -12.50
CA LEU A 123 6.76 -15.16 -12.22
C LEU A 123 6.83 -16.03 -13.48
N THR A 124 6.66 -15.42 -14.68
CA THR A 124 6.82 -16.10 -15.95
C THR A 124 8.28 -16.46 -16.19
N SER A 125 8.57 -17.72 -16.51
CA SER A 125 9.94 -18.17 -16.78
C SER A 125 10.55 -17.42 -17.98
N ARG A 126 11.87 -17.22 -17.99
CA ARG A 126 12.56 -16.54 -19.10
C ARG A 126 12.33 -17.24 -20.45
N ALA A 127 12.22 -18.56 -20.47
CA ALA A 127 11.92 -19.33 -21.67
C ALA A 127 10.51 -19.03 -22.19
N ALA A 128 9.51 -18.98 -21.29
CA ALA A 128 8.14 -18.59 -21.65
C ALA A 128 8.06 -17.14 -22.12
N GLN A 129 8.74 -16.21 -21.43
CA GLN A 129 8.84 -14.81 -21.90
C GLN A 129 9.44 -14.71 -23.30
N SER A 130 10.51 -15.46 -23.60
CA SER A 130 11.13 -15.50 -24.93
C SER A 130 10.15 -16.01 -25.99
N LYS A 131 9.32 -16.98 -25.65
CA LYS A 131 8.28 -17.50 -26.55
C LYS A 131 7.17 -16.49 -26.79
N MET A 132 6.77 -15.74 -25.76
CA MET A 132 5.77 -14.68 -25.87
C MET A 132 6.25 -13.47 -26.66
N LEU A 133 7.57 -13.30 -26.88
CA LEU A 133 8.10 -12.20 -27.69
C LEU A 133 7.47 -12.18 -29.08
N LYS A 134 7.34 -13.35 -29.75
CA LYS A 134 6.72 -13.44 -31.06
C LYS A 134 5.25 -12.98 -31.03
N LEU A 135 4.53 -13.37 -29.97
CA LEU A 135 3.15 -12.95 -29.75
C LEU A 135 3.03 -11.44 -29.58
N PHE A 136 4.00 -10.81 -28.92
CA PHE A 136 4.01 -9.36 -28.69
C PHE A 136 4.49 -8.56 -29.91
N GLU A 137 5.40 -9.12 -30.72
CA GLU A 137 5.87 -8.53 -31.98
C GLU A 137 4.80 -8.56 -33.06
N ASP A 138 4.11 -9.70 -33.19
CA ASP A 138 3.08 -9.94 -34.19
C ASP A 138 1.66 -9.80 -33.58
N ALA A 139 1.50 -8.91 -32.60
CA ALA A 139 0.23 -8.74 -31.90
C ALA A 139 -0.93 -8.53 -32.90
N PRO A 140 -1.99 -9.34 -32.81
CA PRO A 140 -3.14 -9.18 -33.70
C PRO A 140 -3.76 -7.78 -33.56
N PRO A 141 -4.31 -7.23 -34.64
CA PRO A 141 -5.04 -5.97 -34.58
C PRO A 141 -6.14 -6.04 -33.53
N ASN A 142 -6.29 -5.00 -32.73
CA ASN A 142 -7.29 -4.93 -31.65
C ASN A 142 -7.05 -5.85 -30.43
N VAL A 143 -5.87 -6.43 -30.23
CA VAL A 143 -5.47 -7.08 -28.98
C VAL A 143 -4.51 -6.19 -28.23
N TYR A 144 -4.73 -6.05 -26.94
CA TYR A 144 -3.83 -5.40 -25.99
C TYR A 144 -3.36 -6.42 -24.96
N TYR A 145 -2.07 -6.55 -24.79
CA TYR A 145 -1.44 -7.35 -23.75
C TYR A 145 -1.02 -6.43 -22.61
N VAL A 146 -1.52 -6.69 -21.41
CA VAL A 146 -1.19 -5.91 -20.20
C VAL A 146 -0.42 -6.79 -19.23
N LEU A 147 0.83 -6.46 -19.01
CA LEU A 147 1.75 -7.19 -18.13
C LEU A 147 1.83 -6.47 -16.80
N CYS A 148 1.16 -6.99 -15.76
CA CYS A 148 1.25 -6.45 -14.40
C CYS A 148 2.43 -7.10 -13.67
N THR A 149 3.29 -6.29 -13.06
CA THR A 149 4.47 -6.80 -12.36
C THR A 149 4.81 -6.00 -11.11
N THR A 150 5.36 -6.66 -10.10
CA THR A 150 5.99 -6.02 -8.95
C THR A 150 7.51 -5.89 -9.13
N ASP A 151 8.09 -6.65 -10.05
CA ASP A 151 9.52 -6.59 -10.40
C ASP A 151 9.71 -6.44 -11.91
N LYS A 152 10.02 -5.22 -12.35
CA LYS A 152 10.31 -4.91 -13.74
C LYS A 152 11.61 -5.55 -14.23
N ASN A 153 12.59 -5.78 -13.33
CA ASN A 153 13.89 -6.33 -13.72
C ASN A 153 13.81 -7.82 -14.06
N ALA A 154 12.76 -8.51 -13.64
CA ALA A 154 12.50 -9.90 -14.00
C ALA A 154 11.96 -10.05 -15.45
N ILE A 155 11.53 -8.95 -16.09
CA ILE A 155 11.04 -8.94 -17.47
C ILE A 155 12.22 -8.81 -18.43
N LEU A 156 12.19 -9.56 -19.53
CA LEU A 156 13.22 -9.50 -20.55
C LEU A 156 13.34 -8.07 -21.14
N PRO A 157 14.56 -7.51 -21.30
CA PRO A 157 14.77 -6.19 -21.90
C PRO A 157 14.14 -6.04 -23.28
N THR A 158 14.08 -7.14 -24.05
CA THR A 158 13.45 -7.20 -25.38
C THR A 158 11.94 -6.99 -25.33
N ILE A 159 11.25 -7.43 -24.27
CA ILE A 159 9.82 -7.14 -24.04
C ILE A 159 9.67 -5.68 -23.62
N ILE A 160 10.50 -5.21 -22.67
CA ILE A 160 10.44 -3.83 -22.17
C ILE A 160 10.61 -2.82 -23.33
N SER A 161 11.56 -3.06 -24.24
CA SER A 161 11.83 -2.14 -25.36
C SER A 161 10.69 -2.03 -26.38
N ARG A 162 9.76 -2.99 -26.40
CA ARG A 162 8.58 -3.03 -27.30
C ARG A 162 7.28 -2.65 -26.58
N SER A 163 7.36 -2.33 -25.30
CA SER A 163 6.20 -2.07 -24.46
C SER A 163 6.17 -0.62 -23.98
N LEU A 164 4.99 -0.09 -23.73
CA LEU A 164 4.83 1.13 -22.95
C LEU A 164 4.78 0.77 -21.48
N THR A 165 5.74 1.25 -20.70
CA THR A 165 5.76 1.03 -19.24
C THR A 165 5.10 2.18 -18.51
N LEU A 166 4.14 1.84 -17.63
CA LEU A 166 3.43 2.73 -16.71
C LEU A 166 3.78 2.34 -15.27
N GLU A 167 4.38 3.27 -14.52
CA GLU A 167 4.82 3.01 -13.16
C GLU A 167 3.73 3.42 -12.16
N PHE A 168 3.25 2.47 -11.38
CA PHE A 168 2.22 2.65 -10.35
C PHE A 168 2.87 2.76 -8.97
N ASN A 169 2.69 3.91 -8.33
CA ASN A 169 3.26 4.19 -7.02
C ASN A 169 2.29 3.86 -5.88
N THR A 170 2.84 3.56 -4.71
CA THR A 170 2.08 3.54 -3.45
C THR A 170 1.51 4.91 -3.16
N LYS A 171 0.44 4.94 -2.39
CA LYS A 171 -0.25 6.18 -2.04
C LYS A 171 0.37 6.84 -0.83
N SER A 172 0.34 8.16 -0.80
CA SER A 172 0.65 8.92 0.41
C SER A 172 -0.41 8.68 1.49
N LYS A 173 -0.08 8.96 2.74
CA LYS A 173 -1.05 8.87 3.85
C LYS A 173 -2.30 9.70 3.57
N ASP A 174 -2.13 10.93 3.08
CA ASP A 174 -3.23 11.85 2.78
C ASP A 174 -4.14 11.33 1.67
N GLU A 175 -3.58 10.74 0.61
CA GLU A 175 -4.35 10.11 -0.46
C GLU A 175 -5.19 8.94 0.05
N VAL A 176 -4.63 8.10 0.93
CA VAL A 176 -5.36 6.99 1.55
C VAL A 176 -6.50 7.53 2.43
N ILE A 177 -6.22 8.49 3.32
CA ILE A 177 -7.23 9.09 4.20
C ILE A 177 -8.36 9.72 3.40
N ASN A 178 -8.03 10.50 2.38
CA ASN A 178 -9.03 11.18 1.54
C ASN A 178 -9.92 10.18 0.78
N ASN A 179 -9.31 9.10 0.28
CA ASN A 179 -10.08 8.02 -0.38
C ASN A 179 -11.03 7.31 0.59
N LEU A 180 -10.56 6.95 1.78
CA LEU A 180 -11.39 6.30 2.80
C LEU A 180 -12.55 7.20 3.24
N LYS A 181 -12.29 8.50 3.44
CA LYS A 181 -13.33 9.47 3.77
C LYS A 181 -14.36 9.63 2.65
N LYS A 182 -13.93 9.65 1.38
CA LYS A 182 -14.84 9.65 0.22
C LYS A 182 -15.72 8.41 0.24
N ILE A 183 -15.14 7.22 0.38
CA ILE A 183 -15.89 5.95 0.44
C ILE A 183 -16.87 5.94 1.63
N ALA A 184 -16.46 6.44 2.79
CA ALA A 184 -17.30 6.51 3.98
C ALA A 184 -18.47 7.48 3.76
N ALA A 185 -18.23 8.65 3.17
CA ALA A 185 -19.28 9.63 2.84
C ALA A 185 -20.30 9.07 1.84
N ASP A 186 -19.85 8.41 0.77
CA ASP A 186 -20.70 7.79 -0.24
C ASP A 186 -21.63 6.70 0.36
N ARG A 187 -21.24 6.14 1.51
CA ARG A 187 -22.01 5.09 2.23
C ARG A 187 -22.72 5.60 3.49
N ASN A 188 -22.67 6.90 3.77
CA ASN A 188 -23.19 7.51 5.00
C ASN A 188 -22.58 6.89 6.27
N ILE A 189 -21.30 6.54 6.24
CA ILE A 189 -20.55 5.99 7.36
C ILE A 189 -19.77 7.12 8.01
N ASN A 190 -19.86 7.22 9.35
CA ASN A 190 -18.99 8.10 10.11
C ASN A 190 -17.64 7.43 10.29
N LEU A 191 -16.58 7.98 9.67
CA LEU A 191 -15.21 7.50 9.82
C LEU A 191 -14.40 8.54 10.63
N PRO A 192 -14.06 8.23 11.90
CA PRO A 192 -13.25 9.10 12.74
C PRO A 192 -11.85 9.32 12.17
N ASP A 193 -11.28 10.51 12.37
CA ASP A 193 -9.98 10.87 11.84
C ASP A 193 -8.84 10.00 12.38
N ASN A 194 -8.89 9.59 13.64
CA ASN A 194 -7.95 8.68 14.27
C ASN A 194 -7.97 7.30 13.59
N VAL A 195 -9.16 6.77 13.27
CA VAL A 195 -9.31 5.49 12.57
C VAL A 195 -8.77 5.60 11.14
N ALA A 196 -9.15 6.66 10.41
CA ALA A 196 -8.66 6.87 9.05
C ALA A 196 -7.13 6.99 9.00
N THR A 197 -6.54 7.70 9.96
CA THR A 197 -5.09 7.86 10.09
C THR A 197 -4.41 6.54 10.42
N LEU A 198 -4.97 5.75 11.34
CA LEU A 198 -4.45 4.43 11.71
C LEU A 198 -4.46 3.47 10.52
N ILE A 199 -5.55 3.43 9.74
CA ILE A 199 -5.65 2.62 8.53
C ILE A 199 -4.59 3.05 7.51
N ALA A 200 -4.41 4.35 7.29
CA ALA A 200 -3.42 4.87 6.35
C ALA A 200 -1.98 4.50 6.76
N LEU A 201 -1.67 4.55 8.05
CA LEU A 201 -0.38 4.11 8.58
C LEU A 201 -0.14 2.61 8.35
N ARG A 202 -1.13 1.80 8.71
CA ARG A 202 -1.04 0.34 8.65
C ARG A 202 -0.96 -0.19 7.23
N SER A 203 -1.67 0.44 6.30
CA SER A 203 -1.67 0.04 4.88
C SER A 203 -0.40 0.41 4.14
N LYS A 204 0.48 1.25 4.70
CA LYS A 204 1.75 1.71 4.05
C LYS A 204 1.53 2.22 2.61
N GLY A 205 0.37 2.79 2.34
CA GLY A 205 -0.01 3.28 1.01
C GLY A 205 -0.53 2.20 0.04
N HIS A 206 -0.70 0.96 0.51
CA HIS A 206 -1.30 -0.12 -0.27
C HIS A 206 -2.83 -0.08 -0.13
N MET A 207 -3.52 0.35 -1.19
CA MET A 207 -4.98 0.55 -1.14
C MET A 207 -5.76 -0.72 -0.83
N ARG A 208 -5.28 -1.89 -1.27
CA ARG A 208 -5.92 -3.18 -0.97
C ARG A 208 -5.95 -3.45 0.54
N ASP A 209 -4.85 -3.18 1.22
CA ASP A 209 -4.75 -3.37 2.66
C ASP A 209 -5.55 -2.29 3.41
N ALA A 210 -5.55 -1.04 2.91
CA ALA A 210 -6.40 0.01 3.45
C ALA A 210 -7.89 -0.36 3.40
N HIS A 211 -8.35 -0.91 2.28
CA HIS A 211 -9.74 -1.36 2.15
C HIS A 211 -10.08 -2.52 3.08
N LYS A 212 -9.19 -3.51 3.23
CA LYS A 212 -9.38 -4.62 4.18
C LYS A 212 -9.47 -4.14 5.63
N LEU A 213 -8.59 -3.21 6.03
CA LEU A 213 -8.62 -2.63 7.37
C LEU A 213 -9.89 -1.81 7.58
N PHE A 214 -10.35 -1.08 6.56
CA PHE A 214 -11.61 -0.35 6.62
C PHE A 214 -12.82 -1.29 6.77
N GLU A 215 -12.86 -2.39 6.02
CA GLU A 215 -13.90 -3.42 6.18
C GLU A 215 -13.87 -4.05 7.58
N LYS A 216 -12.66 -4.32 8.10
CA LYS A 216 -12.50 -4.81 9.47
C LYS A 216 -13.07 -3.81 10.49
N TYR A 217 -12.77 -2.51 10.33
CA TYR A 217 -13.35 -1.46 11.16
C TYR A 217 -14.89 -1.48 11.12
N LEU A 218 -15.48 -1.63 9.93
CA LEU A 218 -16.94 -1.69 9.77
C LEU A 218 -17.59 -2.90 10.45
N LEU A 219 -16.86 -4.01 10.57
CA LEU A 219 -17.35 -5.25 11.17
C LEU A 219 -17.31 -5.21 12.69
N ILE A 220 -16.28 -4.64 13.31
CA ILE A 220 -16.03 -4.73 14.74
C ILE A 220 -16.27 -3.43 15.51
N GLY A 221 -16.43 -2.30 14.80
CA GLY A 221 -16.63 -0.98 15.39
C GLY A 221 -15.33 -0.31 15.86
N GLU A 222 -15.43 0.97 16.26
CA GLU A 222 -14.27 1.83 16.55
C GLU A 222 -13.44 1.30 17.74
N SER A 223 -14.10 1.01 18.87
CA SER A 223 -13.40 0.61 20.10
C SER A 223 -12.57 -0.66 19.91
N ASP A 224 -13.18 -1.70 19.34
CA ASP A 224 -12.51 -2.98 19.15
C ASP A 224 -11.47 -2.91 18.03
N PHE A 225 -11.72 -2.11 16.98
CA PHE A 225 -10.76 -1.88 15.93
C PHE A 225 -9.51 -1.18 16.45
N LEU A 226 -9.66 -0.10 17.23
CA LEU A 226 -8.54 0.62 17.82
C LEU A 226 -7.74 -0.29 18.76
N ASN A 227 -8.40 -1.09 19.61
CA ASN A 227 -7.73 -2.04 20.49
C ASN A 227 -6.95 -3.13 19.74
N LEU A 228 -7.51 -3.65 18.64
CA LEU A 228 -6.86 -4.66 17.81
C LEU A 228 -5.73 -4.10 16.92
N GLU A 229 -5.92 -2.89 16.41
CA GLU A 229 -4.98 -2.20 15.53
C GLU A 229 -4.16 -1.15 16.29
N GLU A 230 -4.42 -0.90 17.59
CA GLU A 230 -3.49 -0.17 18.45
C GLU A 230 -2.15 -0.89 18.41
N SER A 231 -1.34 -0.37 17.54
CA SER A 231 -0.14 -0.98 17.05
C SER A 231 1.00 -0.78 18.02
N GLY A 232 2.02 -1.56 17.81
CA GLY A 232 3.34 -1.28 18.32
C GLY A 232 3.73 0.19 18.16
N TYR A 233 3.38 0.82 17.06
CA TYR A 233 3.58 2.25 16.81
C TYR A 233 2.99 3.13 17.93
N ILE A 234 1.71 2.98 18.29
CA ILE A 234 1.07 3.79 19.33
C ILE A 234 1.63 3.45 20.71
N TYR A 235 1.82 2.16 21.01
CA TYR A 235 2.44 1.78 22.28
C TYR A 235 3.88 2.26 22.41
N LEU A 236 4.66 2.20 21.34
CA LEU A 236 6.01 2.76 21.29
C LEU A 236 5.98 4.29 21.46
N ALA A 237 5.06 5.00 20.78
CA ALA A 237 4.91 6.44 20.96
C ALA A 237 4.55 6.80 22.41
N LYS A 238 3.59 6.09 23.00
CA LYS A 238 3.22 6.26 24.42
C LYS A 238 4.41 5.97 25.34
N TYR A 239 5.15 4.90 25.09
CA TYR A 239 6.36 4.55 25.86
C TYR A 239 7.42 5.66 25.79
N PHE A 240 7.78 6.12 24.61
CA PHE A 240 8.78 7.18 24.46
C PHE A 240 8.30 8.54 25.00
N ALA A 241 7.00 8.82 24.97
CA ALA A 241 6.44 9.99 25.65
C ALA A 241 6.65 9.91 27.17
N GLN A 242 6.49 8.73 27.79
CA GLN A 242 6.79 8.53 29.22
C GLN A 242 8.29 8.68 29.51
N VAL A 243 9.16 8.13 28.65
CA VAL A 243 10.61 8.27 28.79
C VAL A 243 11.01 9.75 28.76
N LEU A 244 10.54 10.50 27.76
CA LEU A 244 10.84 11.93 27.65
C LEU A 244 10.28 12.72 28.84
N TRP A 245 9.10 12.38 29.33
CA TRP A 245 8.51 13.00 30.51
C TRP A 245 9.37 12.79 31.76
N LEU A 246 9.82 11.55 32.00
CA LEU A 246 10.67 11.22 33.13
C LEU A 246 12.01 11.98 33.10
N ILE A 247 12.58 12.14 31.91
CA ILE A 247 13.81 12.89 31.73
C ILE A 247 13.59 14.39 32.04
N LYS A 248 12.54 14.99 31.47
CA LYS A 248 12.21 16.40 31.66
C LYS A 248 11.87 16.74 33.11
N ASN A 249 11.24 15.79 33.82
CA ASN A 249 10.75 15.97 35.18
C ASN A 249 11.51 15.12 36.20
N ALA A 250 12.82 14.94 36.02
CA ALA A 250 13.66 14.12 36.94
C ALA A 250 13.65 14.60 38.41
N ARG A 251 13.19 15.83 38.67
CA ARG A 251 13.01 16.42 40.02
C ARG A 251 11.54 16.44 40.48
N ALA A 252 10.64 15.76 39.79
CA ALA A 252 9.24 15.63 40.19
C ALA A 252 9.07 14.85 41.51
N SER A 253 7.87 14.83 42.07
CA SER A 253 7.58 14.06 43.27
C SER A 253 7.86 12.56 43.08
N SER A 254 8.22 11.85 44.15
CA SER A 254 8.45 10.41 44.11
C SER A 254 7.24 9.64 43.60
N ASP A 255 6.03 10.10 43.93
CA ASP A 255 4.77 9.44 43.53
C ASP A 255 4.48 9.63 42.06
N ASP A 256 4.75 10.81 41.49
CA ASP A 256 4.59 11.06 40.06
C ASP A 256 5.57 10.21 39.23
N ILE A 257 6.82 10.16 39.66
CA ILE A 257 7.86 9.33 39.02
C ILE A 257 7.43 7.85 39.05
N LYS A 258 6.93 7.38 40.19
CA LYS A 258 6.47 6.00 40.33
C LYS A 258 5.32 5.69 39.39
N LYS A 259 4.31 6.56 39.33
CA LYS A 259 3.16 6.43 38.41
C LYS A 259 3.58 6.33 36.94
N HIS A 260 4.48 7.20 36.49
CA HIS A 260 4.97 7.19 35.09
C HIS A 260 5.79 5.91 34.78
N LYS A 261 6.56 5.40 35.75
CA LYS A 261 7.28 4.12 35.61
C LYS A 261 6.30 2.92 35.52
N GLU A 262 5.23 2.93 36.31
CA GLU A 262 4.21 1.88 36.24
C GLU A 262 3.51 1.85 34.89
N ILE A 263 3.12 3.03 34.35
CA ILE A 263 2.55 3.16 33.00
C ILE A 263 3.55 2.66 31.95
N MET A 264 4.84 3.01 32.07
CA MET A 264 5.87 2.56 31.15
C MET A 264 6.02 1.03 31.14
N MET A 265 5.99 0.39 32.31
CA MET A 265 6.06 -1.07 32.41
C MET A 265 4.85 -1.75 31.78
N GLU A 266 3.62 -1.23 32.01
CA GLU A 266 2.42 -1.74 31.37
C GLU A 266 2.51 -1.65 29.82
N LEU A 267 3.06 -0.54 29.31
CA LEU A 267 3.28 -0.35 27.87
C LEU A 267 4.29 -1.36 27.31
N VAL A 268 5.37 -1.65 28.05
CA VAL A 268 6.34 -2.69 27.66
C VAL A 268 5.65 -4.05 27.55
N ASP A 269 4.82 -4.44 28.53
CA ASP A 269 4.08 -5.70 28.48
C ASP A 269 3.14 -5.80 27.26
N ARG A 270 2.52 -4.69 26.87
CA ARG A 270 1.67 -4.62 25.66
C ARG A 270 2.50 -4.72 24.38
N ILE A 271 3.61 -3.98 24.29
CA ILE A 271 4.56 -4.01 23.17
C ILE A 271 5.06 -5.43 22.94
N MET A 272 5.40 -6.15 24.01
CA MET A 272 5.96 -7.50 23.92
C MET A 272 4.96 -8.58 23.43
N ARG A 273 3.68 -8.27 23.37
CA ARG A 273 2.67 -9.16 22.76
C ARG A 273 2.56 -9.01 21.24
N ILE A 274 3.25 -8.04 20.68
CA ILE A 274 3.21 -7.73 19.24
C ILE A 274 4.36 -8.46 18.54
N PRO A 275 4.14 -9.09 17.36
CA PRO A 275 5.20 -9.75 16.63
C PRO A 275 6.36 -8.80 16.28
N ILE A 276 7.60 -9.21 16.50
CA ILE A 276 8.81 -8.40 16.30
C ILE A 276 8.90 -7.82 14.89
N ALA A 277 8.53 -8.58 13.87
CA ALA A 277 8.56 -8.10 12.48
C ALA A 277 7.68 -6.84 12.28
N SER A 278 6.51 -6.79 12.93
CA SER A 278 5.65 -5.61 12.92
C SER A 278 6.24 -4.45 13.73
N LEU A 279 6.83 -4.76 14.88
CA LEU A 279 7.42 -3.75 15.75
C LEU A 279 8.62 -3.02 15.13
N LYS A 280 9.45 -3.70 14.33
CA LYS A 280 10.56 -3.05 13.60
C LYS A 280 10.06 -1.94 12.69
N ASP A 281 9.04 -2.25 11.91
CA ASP A 281 8.44 -1.29 11.00
C ASP A 281 7.75 -0.14 11.73
N ASP A 282 7.00 -0.46 12.79
CA ASP A 282 6.31 0.52 13.63
C ASP A 282 7.30 1.47 14.30
N TYR A 283 8.44 0.95 14.74
CA TYR A 283 9.52 1.73 15.33
C TYR A 283 10.14 2.70 14.32
N GLN A 284 10.50 2.22 13.14
CA GLN A 284 11.07 3.07 12.09
C GLN A 284 10.10 4.18 11.66
N ASN A 285 8.83 3.84 11.48
CA ASN A 285 7.79 4.79 11.10
C ASN A 285 7.57 5.85 12.18
N LEU A 286 7.58 5.48 13.46
CA LEU A 286 7.45 6.41 14.58
C LEU A 286 8.53 7.49 14.54
N PHE A 287 9.79 7.09 14.41
CA PHE A 287 10.88 8.05 14.40
C PHE A 287 10.93 8.88 13.13
N LEU A 288 10.56 8.31 11.99
CA LEU A 288 10.43 9.06 10.75
C LEU A 288 9.33 10.13 10.85
N ASP A 289 8.20 9.80 11.45
CA ASP A 289 7.09 10.74 11.65
C ASP A 289 7.44 11.84 12.68
N LEU A 290 8.13 11.49 13.77
CA LEU A 290 8.66 12.46 14.71
C LEU A 290 9.62 13.45 14.04
N ALA A 291 10.58 12.94 13.27
CA ALA A 291 11.53 13.77 12.54
C ALA A 291 10.82 14.69 11.54
N LYS A 292 9.95 14.13 10.69
CA LYS A 292 9.18 14.93 9.71
C LYS A 292 8.34 16.02 10.38
N LYS A 293 7.66 15.70 11.48
CA LYS A 293 6.85 16.68 12.20
C LYS A 293 7.69 17.78 12.83
N CYS A 294 8.89 17.48 13.33
CA CYS A 294 9.82 18.47 13.85
C CYS A 294 10.29 19.47 12.77
N PHE A 295 10.46 19.01 11.52
CA PHE A 295 10.94 19.85 10.42
C PHE A 295 9.82 20.47 9.58
N ASN A 296 8.61 19.90 9.61
CA ASN A 296 7.44 20.40 8.88
C ASN A 296 6.22 20.37 9.79
N ALA A 297 5.83 21.54 10.29
CA ALA A 297 4.69 21.69 11.21
C ALA A 297 3.35 21.25 10.59
N GLU A 298 3.20 21.34 9.25
CA GLU A 298 1.99 20.94 8.53
C GLU A 298 1.90 19.44 8.27
N TYR A 299 3.00 18.69 8.50
CA TYR A 299 3.01 17.24 8.30
C TYR A 299 2.02 16.57 9.27
N LYS A 300 1.07 15.84 8.71
CA LYS A 300 0.02 15.15 9.48
C LYS A 300 0.56 13.87 10.11
N VAL A 301 0.38 13.75 11.40
CA VAL A 301 0.80 12.60 12.22
C VAL A 301 -0.30 12.22 13.21
N GLU A 302 -0.12 11.12 13.90
CA GLU A 302 -0.97 10.74 15.02
C GLU A 302 -1.01 11.81 16.11
N PRO A 303 -2.16 12.01 16.78
CA PRO A 303 -2.30 13.04 17.82
C PRO A 303 -1.26 12.95 18.93
N ILE A 304 -0.81 11.73 19.26
CA ILE A 304 0.24 11.52 20.27
C ILE A 304 1.59 12.10 19.82
N ILE A 305 1.92 11.98 18.53
CA ILE A 305 3.15 12.55 17.97
C ILE A 305 3.08 14.08 17.98
N GLU A 306 1.91 14.64 17.64
CA GLU A 306 1.69 16.09 17.77
C GLU A 306 1.87 16.58 19.22
N ALA A 307 1.32 15.84 20.19
CA ALA A 307 1.47 16.15 21.59
C ALA A 307 2.94 16.08 22.04
N MET A 308 3.68 15.06 21.59
CA MET A 308 5.11 14.91 21.88
C MET A 308 5.92 16.09 21.33
N VAL A 309 5.72 16.48 20.08
CA VAL A 309 6.45 17.60 19.45
C VAL A 309 6.08 18.96 20.09
N LYS A 310 4.86 19.13 20.56
CA LYS A 310 4.45 20.34 21.29
C LYS A 310 4.99 20.39 22.73
N GLN A 311 5.11 19.23 23.39
CA GLN A 311 5.48 19.13 24.80
C GLN A 311 6.99 19.12 25.04
N PHE A 312 7.75 18.57 24.10
CA PHE A 312 9.20 18.38 24.20
C PHE A 312 9.93 19.20 23.15
N ASP A 313 11.11 19.69 23.49
CA ASP A 313 11.94 20.42 22.53
C ASP A 313 12.53 19.50 21.46
N VAL A 314 12.79 20.08 20.29
CA VAL A 314 13.31 19.33 19.13
C VAL A 314 14.63 18.62 19.44
N ARG A 315 15.48 19.24 20.29
CA ARG A 315 16.77 18.65 20.66
C ARG A 315 16.60 17.37 21.47
N SER A 316 15.66 17.35 22.42
CA SER A 316 15.33 16.14 23.20
C SER A 316 14.77 15.02 22.30
N ILE A 317 13.91 15.36 21.36
CA ILE A 317 13.35 14.40 20.39
C ILE A 317 14.46 13.86 19.47
N MET A 318 15.34 14.72 18.97
CA MET A 318 16.44 14.29 18.09
C MET A 318 17.51 13.47 18.82
N ASN A 319 17.75 13.75 20.09
CA ASN A 319 18.62 12.91 20.92
C ASN A 319 18.00 11.52 21.12
N LEU A 320 16.71 11.46 21.42
CA LEU A 320 15.96 10.20 21.50
C LEU A 320 16.09 9.41 20.18
N TYR A 321 15.86 10.08 19.04
CA TYR A 321 16.00 9.49 17.72
C TYR A 321 17.39 8.90 17.48
N LYS A 322 18.45 9.66 17.81
CA LYS A 322 19.84 9.22 17.61
C LYS A 322 20.14 7.98 18.43
N ILE A 323 19.85 7.99 19.75
CA ILE A 323 20.08 6.85 20.63
C ILE A 323 19.29 5.63 20.17
N ALA A 324 18.02 5.84 19.83
CA ALA A 324 17.16 4.80 19.34
C ALA A 324 17.67 4.19 18.03
N LEU A 325 18.16 5.00 17.10
CA LEU A 325 18.75 4.54 15.84
C LEU A 325 20.01 3.70 16.08
N ASP A 326 20.91 4.16 16.96
CA ASP A 326 22.15 3.46 17.30
C ASP A 326 21.86 2.09 17.92
N ASP A 327 20.95 2.02 18.88
CA ASP A 327 20.60 0.77 19.56
C ASP A 327 19.89 -0.23 18.63
N PHE A 328 19.11 0.25 17.67
CA PHE A 328 18.35 -0.59 16.74
C PHE A 328 19.10 -0.98 15.44
N THR A 329 20.14 -0.25 15.04
CA THR A 329 20.98 -0.64 13.90
C THR A 329 22.04 -1.67 14.27
N MET A 330 22.51 -1.66 15.53
CA MET A 330 23.58 -2.54 16.01
C MET A 330 23.11 -3.96 16.36
N SER A 331 21.83 -4.22 16.47
CA SER A 331 21.30 -5.52 16.86
C SER A 331 20.43 -6.12 15.76
N SER A 332 20.81 -7.29 15.27
CA SER A 332 19.86 -8.20 14.61
C SER A 332 18.84 -8.63 15.67
N PHE A 333 17.63 -8.02 15.65
CA PHE A 333 16.54 -8.38 16.55
C PHE A 333 15.95 -9.71 16.15
N ASP A 334 16.58 -10.80 16.60
CA ASP A 334 16.08 -12.16 16.35
C ASP A 334 15.31 -12.72 17.55
N SER A 335 15.19 -11.95 18.65
CA SER A 335 14.44 -12.40 19.84
C SER A 335 13.79 -11.25 20.61
N ASP A 336 12.67 -11.58 21.31
CA ASP A 336 11.91 -10.66 22.16
C ASP A 336 12.77 -10.04 23.28
N ILE A 337 13.72 -10.80 23.83
CA ILE A 337 14.62 -10.35 24.91
C ILE A 337 15.52 -9.21 24.42
N ARG A 338 16.03 -9.28 23.18
CA ARG A 338 16.88 -8.21 22.64
C ARG A 338 16.12 -6.92 22.41
N PHE A 339 14.88 -7.02 21.99
CA PHE A 339 14.02 -5.84 21.81
C PHE A 339 13.71 -5.16 23.14
N GLN A 340 13.38 -5.93 24.18
CA GLN A 340 13.20 -5.40 25.55
C GLN A 340 14.47 -4.70 26.03
N THR A 341 15.62 -5.36 25.86
CA THR A 341 16.90 -4.79 26.28
C THR A 341 17.16 -3.46 25.58
N ALA A 342 16.87 -3.36 24.28
CA ALA A 342 17.03 -2.12 23.54
C ALA A 342 16.09 -0.99 24.04
N LEU A 343 14.82 -1.28 24.34
CA LEU A 343 13.91 -0.28 24.92
C LEU A 343 14.43 0.25 26.26
N PHE A 344 14.90 -0.63 27.15
CA PHE A 344 15.47 -0.22 28.43
C PHE A 344 16.81 0.48 28.30
N SER A 345 17.65 0.09 27.33
CA SER A 345 18.92 0.76 27.01
C SER A 345 18.69 2.21 26.60
N VAL A 346 17.73 2.48 25.72
CA VAL A 346 17.36 3.84 25.33
C VAL A 346 16.98 4.68 26.55
N TYR A 347 16.18 4.14 27.46
CA TYR A 347 15.82 4.84 28.67
C TYR A 347 17.04 5.14 29.59
N GLN A 348 17.92 4.15 29.80
CA GLN A 348 19.13 4.33 30.60
C GLN A 348 20.10 5.33 30.01
N ARG A 349 20.39 5.23 28.70
CA ARG A 349 21.31 6.14 28.00
C ARG A 349 20.82 7.60 28.03
N LEU A 350 19.51 7.80 27.90
CA LEU A 350 18.92 9.13 28.03
C LEU A 350 19.02 9.71 29.44
N LEU A 351 18.94 8.87 30.49
CA LEU A 351 19.10 9.29 31.88
C LEU A 351 20.55 9.64 32.22
N THR A 352 21.52 8.90 31.66
CA THR A 352 22.94 9.07 31.97
C THR A 352 23.62 10.10 31.08
N GLY A 353 23.00 10.51 30.00
CA GLY A 353 23.54 11.50 29.06
C GLY A 353 24.68 10.96 28.19
N ILE A 354 24.85 9.63 28.12
CA ILE A 354 25.89 8.93 27.35
C ILE A 354 25.34 8.37 26.06
#